data_2b76f4166ad4cee5b492703e432eab00
#
_entry.id   2b76f4166ad4cee5b492703e432eab00
#
_cell.length_a   1.000
_cell.length_b   1.000
_cell.length_c   1.000
_cell.angle_alpha   90.00
_cell.angle_beta   90.00
_cell.angle_gamma   90.00
#
_symmetry.space_group_name_H-M   'P 1'
#
loop_
_entity.id
_entity.type
_entity.pdbx_description
1 polymer ?
#
loop_
_entity_poly.entity_id
_entity_poly.type
_entity_poly.pdbx_seq_one_letter_code
_entity_poly.pdbx_strand_id
1 'polypeptide(L)'
;MRTIPAAALTEAVAALCIEANTRLPADVQAALDAARAAEPWPLARTTLDLLWSNLGAAREAGLPICQDTGMACVFVELGTDVHIEGDFEAAIHEGVRRGYTDGYLRKSIAADPLRRGNTGDNTPAAITVHLVNGEGCTITVAPKGFGSENMSRIAMLKPADGVEGFKQFVVDTVRQAGSNPCPPVILGVGVGGSFDKVAYLAKKALLRPLDVPNPDPYYADLERVLLEEINGLGIGPQGFGGRTTCLGLAIEQMPTHVAGLPVAVNVSCHVTRRATAQL
;
A
#
# COMPACT_ATOMS: atom_id res chain seq x y z
N MET A 1 4.75 -24.23 22.01
CA MET A 1 3.61 -23.40 21.53
C MET A 1 3.61 -22.13 22.34
N ARG A 2 3.85 -21.03 21.70
CA ARG A 2 3.92 -19.70 22.32
C ARG A 2 2.51 -19.11 22.44
N THR A 3 2.16 -18.55 23.58
CA THR A 3 0.87 -17.90 23.77
C THR A 3 1.04 -16.38 23.73
N ILE A 4 0.19 -15.70 22.95
CA ILE A 4 0.12 -14.25 22.85
C ILE A 4 -1.29 -13.82 23.26
N PRO A 5 -1.45 -13.00 24.29
CA PRO A 5 -2.79 -12.51 24.68
C PRO A 5 -3.34 -11.57 23.59
N ALA A 6 -4.63 -11.67 23.30
CA ALA A 6 -5.30 -10.82 22.31
C ALA A 6 -5.16 -9.32 22.62
N ALA A 7 -5.03 -8.94 23.90
CA ALA A 7 -4.75 -7.57 24.29
C ALA A 7 -3.43 -7.03 23.71
N ALA A 8 -2.41 -7.87 23.52
CA ALA A 8 -1.14 -7.45 22.92
C ALA A 8 -1.32 -7.08 21.43
N LEU A 9 -2.22 -7.79 20.71
CA LEU A 9 -2.58 -7.42 19.34
C LEU A 9 -3.27 -6.04 19.31
N THR A 10 -4.20 -5.81 20.26
CA THR A 10 -4.91 -4.53 20.36
C THR A 10 -3.93 -3.36 20.54
N GLU A 11 -3.01 -3.46 21.49
CA GLU A 11 -2.03 -2.40 21.74
C GLU A 11 -1.09 -2.19 20.53
N ALA A 12 -0.60 -3.27 19.94
CA ALA A 12 0.26 -3.19 18.75
C ALA A 12 -0.46 -2.53 17.58
N VAL A 13 -1.68 -2.97 17.24
CA VAL A 13 -2.45 -2.42 16.12
C VAL A 13 -2.78 -0.94 16.37
N ALA A 14 -3.15 -0.55 17.59
CA ALA A 14 -3.43 0.86 17.90
C ALA A 14 -2.20 1.74 17.68
N ALA A 15 -1.04 1.33 18.18
CA ALA A 15 0.22 2.05 17.98
C ALA A 15 0.61 2.14 16.49
N LEU A 16 0.49 1.03 15.76
CA LEU A 16 0.82 0.95 14.33
C LEU A 16 -0.12 1.82 13.47
N CYS A 17 -1.40 1.95 13.82
CA CYS A 17 -2.33 2.85 13.13
C CYS A 17 -1.87 4.32 13.23
N ILE A 18 -1.42 4.74 14.40
CA ILE A 18 -0.91 6.09 14.63
C ILE A 18 0.43 6.29 13.92
N GLU A 19 1.37 5.38 14.14
CA GLU A 19 2.71 5.45 13.54
C GLU A 19 2.64 5.52 12.01
N ALA A 20 1.91 4.61 11.37
CA ALA A 20 1.78 4.57 9.92
C ALA A 20 1.16 5.86 9.36
N ASN A 21 0.28 6.55 10.09
CA ASN A 21 -0.35 7.77 9.62
C ASN A 21 0.46 9.03 9.88
N THR A 22 1.40 9.01 10.83
CA THR A 22 2.21 10.17 11.23
C THR A 22 3.64 10.12 10.72
N ARG A 23 4.11 8.96 10.29
CA ARG A 23 5.48 8.75 9.79
C ARG A 23 5.47 7.99 8.48
N LEU A 24 6.14 8.55 7.48
CA LEU A 24 6.35 7.85 6.22
C LEU A 24 7.50 6.85 6.39
N PRO A 25 7.44 5.64 5.82
CA PRO A 25 8.55 4.67 5.84
C PRO A 25 9.82 5.25 5.23
N ALA A 26 10.98 4.84 5.74
CA ALA A 26 12.27 5.41 5.35
C ALA A 26 12.59 5.23 3.85
N ASP A 27 12.24 4.07 3.28
CA ASP A 27 12.38 3.78 1.85
C ASP A 27 11.56 4.72 0.96
N VAL A 28 10.32 5.03 1.37
CA VAL A 28 9.46 5.97 0.64
C VAL A 28 9.97 7.41 0.78
N GLN A 29 10.45 7.79 1.97
CA GLN A 29 11.10 9.10 2.16
C GLN A 29 12.33 9.24 1.27
N ALA A 30 13.20 8.22 1.25
CA ALA A 30 14.41 8.23 0.41
C ALA A 30 14.07 8.33 -1.09
N ALA A 31 13.06 7.59 -1.56
CA ALA A 31 12.60 7.67 -2.94
C ALA A 31 12.05 9.06 -3.29
N LEU A 32 11.29 9.68 -2.38
CA LEU A 32 10.76 11.03 -2.58
C LEU A 32 11.90 12.08 -2.61
N ASP A 33 12.90 11.94 -1.74
CA ASP A 33 14.05 12.85 -1.71
C ASP A 33 14.92 12.72 -2.97
N ALA A 34 15.18 11.50 -3.42
CA ALA A 34 15.86 11.24 -4.68
C ALA A 34 15.09 11.83 -5.88
N ALA A 35 13.78 11.72 -5.90
CA ALA A 35 12.93 12.31 -6.92
C ALA A 35 13.05 13.85 -6.94
N ARG A 36 13.04 14.50 -5.77
CA ARG A 36 13.25 15.97 -5.65
C ARG A 36 14.58 16.41 -6.23
N ALA A 37 15.65 15.68 -5.89
CA ALA A 37 16.99 16.00 -6.37
C ALA A 37 17.15 15.84 -7.90
N ALA A 38 16.44 14.85 -8.47
CA ALA A 38 16.55 14.50 -9.89
C ALA A 38 15.54 15.21 -10.80
N GLU A 39 14.53 15.91 -10.26
CA GLU A 39 13.45 16.51 -11.05
C GLU A 39 13.94 17.79 -11.78
N PRO A 40 13.96 17.81 -13.12
CA PRO A 40 14.45 18.97 -13.88
C PRO A 40 13.37 20.05 -14.05
N TRP A 41 12.07 19.68 -13.98
CA TRP A 41 10.97 20.59 -14.25
C TRP A 41 10.68 21.48 -13.02
N PRO A 42 10.78 22.83 -13.12
CA PRO A 42 10.70 23.70 -11.95
C PRO A 42 9.41 23.56 -11.14
N LEU A 43 8.25 23.48 -11.82
CA LEU A 43 6.96 23.34 -11.13
C LEU A 43 6.84 22.00 -10.40
N ALA A 44 7.30 20.91 -11.02
CA ALA A 44 7.32 19.60 -10.38
C ALA A 44 8.28 19.58 -9.17
N ARG A 45 9.43 20.21 -9.27
CA ARG A 45 10.38 20.34 -8.15
C ARG A 45 9.74 21.11 -6.99
N THR A 46 9.12 22.26 -7.26
CA THR A 46 8.39 23.02 -6.23
C THR A 46 7.29 22.17 -5.59
N THR A 47 6.57 21.38 -6.38
CA THR A 47 5.53 20.48 -5.88
C THR A 47 6.12 19.41 -4.96
N LEU A 48 7.22 18.77 -5.35
CA LEU A 48 7.93 17.79 -4.51
C LEU A 48 8.48 18.43 -3.22
N ASP A 49 8.96 19.68 -3.28
CA ASP A 49 9.40 20.42 -2.10
C ASP A 49 8.26 20.69 -1.12
N LEU A 50 7.05 20.99 -1.62
CA LEU A 50 5.88 21.15 -0.79
C LEU A 50 5.44 19.83 -0.14
N LEU A 51 5.46 18.71 -0.89
CA LEU A 51 5.18 17.39 -0.33
C LEU A 51 6.19 17.03 0.77
N TRP A 52 7.47 17.32 0.55
CA TRP A 52 8.51 17.08 1.54
C TRP A 52 8.34 17.94 2.80
N SER A 53 8.04 19.22 2.62
CA SER A 53 7.80 20.15 3.73
C SER A 53 6.61 19.71 4.59
N ASN A 54 5.57 19.16 3.96
CA ASN A 54 4.41 18.61 4.67
C ASN A 54 4.80 17.46 5.61
N LEU A 55 5.76 16.61 5.24
CA LEU A 55 6.25 15.53 6.12
C LEU A 55 6.89 16.08 7.40
N GLY A 56 7.66 17.17 7.25
CA GLY A 56 8.26 17.89 8.39
C GLY A 56 7.21 18.49 9.30
N ALA A 57 6.28 19.26 8.74
CA ALA A 57 5.20 19.90 9.47
C ALA A 57 4.29 18.88 10.21
N ALA A 58 3.94 17.76 9.57
CA ALA A 58 3.16 16.70 10.20
C ALA A 58 3.89 16.10 11.39
N ARG A 59 5.19 15.85 11.26
CA ARG A 59 6.03 15.30 12.34
C ARG A 59 6.13 16.25 13.52
N GLU A 60 6.39 17.53 13.26
CA GLU A 60 6.51 18.57 14.32
C GLU A 60 5.21 18.79 15.07
N ALA A 61 4.10 18.77 14.35
CA ALA A 61 2.76 18.95 14.94
C ALA A 61 2.18 17.67 15.56
N GLY A 62 2.78 16.49 15.34
CA GLY A 62 2.22 15.20 15.75
C GLY A 62 0.90 14.86 15.07
N LEU A 63 0.70 15.36 13.83
CA LEU A 63 -0.52 15.19 13.06
C LEU A 63 -0.36 14.18 11.91
N PRO A 64 -1.47 13.62 11.40
CA PRO A 64 -1.42 12.78 10.21
C PRO A 64 -0.86 13.51 8.99
N ILE A 65 -0.07 12.80 8.18
CA ILE A 65 0.55 13.34 6.96
C ILE A 65 -0.50 13.78 5.92
N CYS A 66 -1.66 13.14 5.93
CA CYS A 66 -2.75 13.38 4.97
C CYS A 66 -4.10 13.37 5.70
N GLN A 67 -5.08 14.13 5.20
CA GLN A 67 -6.46 14.08 5.71
C GLN A 67 -7.16 12.74 5.45
N ASP A 68 -6.76 12.01 4.40
CA ASP A 68 -7.22 10.64 4.18
C ASP A 68 -6.31 9.67 4.92
N THR A 69 -6.67 9.35 6.16
CA THR A 69 -5.94 8.37 6.98
C THR A 69 -6.31 6.93 6.65
N GLY A 70 -7.20 6.74 5.70
CA GLY A 70 -7.45 5.49 5.01
C GLY A 70 -8.26 4.44 5.78
N MET A 71 -8.53 3.35 5.10
CA MET A 71 -8.98 2.09 5.69
C MET A 71 -7.75 1.35 6.25
N ALA A 72 -7.85 0.84 7.48
CA ALA A 72 -6.80 0.02 8.06
C ALA A 72 -6.75 -1.35 7.36
N CYS A 73 -5.70 -1.60 6.56
CA CYS A 73 -5.36 -2.93 6.08
C CYS A 73 -4.35 -3.53 7.06
N VAL A 74 -4.73 -4.64 7.70
CA VAL A 74 -3.90 -5.31 8.72
C VAL A 74 -3.45 -6.65 8.17
N PHE A 75 -2.15 -6.83 8.03
CA PHE A 75 -1.54 -8.07 7.59
C PHE A 75 -0.88 -8.74 8.80
N VAL A 76 -1.20 -9.99 9.02
CA VAL A 76 -0.64 -10.78 10.13
C VAL A 76 0.03 -12.02 9.57
N GLU A 77 1.34 -12.13 9.79
CA GLU A 77 2.06 -13.38 9.61
C GLU A 77 2.07 -14.10 10.97
N LEU A 78 1.31 -15.18 11.07
CA LEU A 78 1.10 -15.91 12.31
C LEU A 78 1.80 -17.28 12.24
N GLY A 79 2.70 -17.50 13.17
CA GLY A 79 3.39 -18.78 13.31
C GLY A 79 2.43 -19.91 13.70
N THR A 80 2.63 -21.08 13.08
CA THR A 80 1.80 -22.28 13.37
C THR A 80 1.94 -22.79 14.82
N ASP A 81 2.99 -22.38 15.52
CA ASP A 81 3.23 -22.70 16.92
C ASP A 81 2.80 -21.58 17.88
N VAL A 82 2.02 -20.60 17.37
CA VAL A 82 1.45 -19.51 18.17
C VAL A 82 0.00 -19.77 18.46
N HIS A 83 -0.39 -19.60 19.71
CA HIS A 83 -1.77 -19.56 20.18
C HIS A 83 -2.13 -18.12 20.56
N ILE A 84 -3.19 -17.60 20.00
CA ILE A 84 -3.76 -16.30 20.44
C ILE A 84 -4.81 -16.58 21.51
N GLU A 85 -4.56 -16.09 22.72
CA GLU A 85 -5.48 -16.22 23.84
C GLU A 85 -6.53 -15.09 23.80
N GLY A 86 -7.73 -15.43 23.36
CA GLY A 86 -8.85 -14.49 23.19
C GLY A 86 -9.34 -14.39 21.76
N ASP A 87 -10.19 -13.38 21.49
CA ASP A 87 -10.75 -13.15 20.16
C ASP A 87 -9.80 -12.34 19.30
N PHE A 88 -9.25 -12.99 18.29
CA PHE A 88 -8.24 -12.45 17.39
C PHE A 88 -8.76 -11.26 16.56
N GLU A 89 -9.91 -11.43 15.91
CA GLU A 89 -10.47 -10.37 15.04
C GLU A 89 -10.98 -9.19 15.86
N ALA A 90 -11.68 -9.47 16.96
CA ALA A 90 -12.16 -8.42 17.86
C ALA A 90 -11.01 -7.58 18.43
N ALA A 91 -9.87 -8.22 18.78
CA ALA A 91 -8.68 -7.52 19.27
C ALA A 91 -8.09 -6.57 18.23
N ILE A 92 -8.01 -7.00 16.97
CA ILE A 92 -7.53 -6.14 15.86
C ILE A 92 -8.49 -4.97 15.63
N HIS A 93 -9.79 -5.22 15.59
CA HIS A 93 -10.78 -4.15 15.44
C HIS A 93 -10.75 -3.15 16.58
N GLU A 94 -10.60 -3.61 17.83
CA GLU A 94 -10.42 -2.74 18.98
C GLU A 94 -9.15 -1.89 18.86
N GLY A 95 -8.04 -2.48 18.40
CA GLY A 95 -6.80 -1.76 18.13
C GLY A 95 -6.99 -0.65 17.09
N VAL A 96 -7.69 -0.93 15.99
CA VAL A 96 -8.03 0.09 14.99
C VAL A 96 -8.91 1.19 15.57
N ARG A 97 -9.96 0.84 16.33
CA ARG A 97 -10.86 1.80 16.98
C ARG A 97 -10.08 2.76 17.89
N ARG A 98 -9.20 2.23 18.75
CA ARG A 98 -8.35 3.03 19.65
C ARG A 98 -7.37 3.87 18.85
N GLY A 99 -6.61 3.29 17.94
CA GLY A 99 -5.61 4.02 17.15
C GLY A 99 -6.20 5.16 16.35
N TYR A 100 -7.38 4.97 15.74
CA TYR A 100 -8.06 6.04 15.00
C TYR A 100 -8.72 7.09 15.90
N THR A 101 -9.04 6.75 17.14
CA THR A 101 -9.58 7.71 18.11
C THR A 101 -8.46 8.51 18.77
N ASP A 102 -7.48 7.84 19.34
CA ASP A 102 -6.38 8.45 20.09
C ASP A 102 -5.40 9.21 19.20
N GLY A 103 -5.22 8.74 17.96
CA GLY A 103 -4.39 9.40 16.92
C GLY A 103 -5.12 10.54 16.18
N TYR A 104 -6.35 10.88 16.55
CA TYR A 104 -7.17 11.89 15.84
C TYR A 104 -7.30 11.60 14.33
N LEU A 105 -7.34 10.32 13.97
CA LEU A 105 -7.43 9.89 12.59
C LEU A 105 -8.88 9.97 12.09
N ARG A 106 -9.04 10.19 10.78
CA ARG A 106 -10.36 10.30 10.16
C ARG A 106 -11.08 8.95 10.12
N LYS A 107 -12.33 8.89 10.62
CA LYS A 107 -13.21 7.73 10.51
C LYS A 107 -13.84 7.72 9.12
N SER A 108 -13.36 6.83 8.25
CA SER A 108 -13.69 6.83 6.81
C SER A 108 -14.50 5.61 6.36
N ILE A 109 -14.85 4.70 7.31
CA ILE A 109 -15.54 3.45 6.95
C ILE A 109 -17.05 3.65 6.88
N ALA A 110 -17.62 3.27 5.75
CA ALA A 110 -19.05 3.15 5.58
C ALA A 110 -19.52 1.77 6.02
N ALA A 111 -20.50 1.71 6.94
CA ALA A 111 -21.05 0.46 7.47
C ALA A 111 -21.75 -0.39 6.38
N ASP A 112 -22.28 0.27 5.38
CA ASP A 112 -22.87 -0.39 4.20
C ASP A 112 -22.41 0.35 2.94
N PRO A 113 -21.87 -0.35 1.93
CA PRO A 113 -21.31 0.29 0.75
C PRO A 113 -22.33 1.02 -0.12
N LEU A 114 -23.61 0.65 -0.07
CA LEU A 114 -24.68 1.27 -0.86
C LEU A 114 -25.47 2.31 -0.06
N ARG A 115 -25.80 2.02 1.22
CA ARG A 115 -26.57 2.92 2.10
C ARG A 115 -25.70 4.02 2.73
N ARG A 116 -24.38 3.85 2.77
CA ARG A 116 -23.36 4.86 3.09
C ARG A 116 -23.35 5.38 4.53
N GLY A 117 -23.96 4.71 5.50
CA GLY A 117 -23.81 5.07 6.92
C GLY A 117 -22.39 4.90 7.42
N ASN A 118 -21.83 5.88 8.15
CA ASN A 118 -20.48 5.78 8.72
C ASN A 118 -20.49 4.91 9.99
N THR A 119 -19.44 4.11 10.21
CA THR A 119 -19.32 3.28 11.42
C THR A 119 -18.96 4.10 12.68
N GLY A 120 -18.36 5.28 12.51
CA GLY A 120 -17.97 6.18 13.59
C GLY A 120 -16.64 5.85 14.28
N ASP A 121 -16.02 4.71 13.97
CA ASP A 121 -14.82 4.22 14.64
C ASP A 121 -13.74 3.67 13.70
N ASN A 122 -13.96 3.75 12.40
CA ASN A 122 -13.10 3.24 11.32
C ASN A 122 -12.93 1.72 11.29
N THR A 123 -13.86 0.97 11.90
CA THR A 123 -13.92 -0.49 11.78
C THR A 123 -15.02 -0.92 10.80
N PRO A 124 -14.96 -2.14 10.23
CA PRO A 124 -13.91 -3.15 10.41
C PRO A 124 -12.61 -2.82 9.68
N ALA A 125 -11.51 -3.38 10.16
CA ALA A 125 -10.27 -3.45 9.40
C ALA A 125 -10.38 -4.47 8.26
N ALA A 126 -9.60 -4.29 7.20
CA ALA A 126 -9.36 -5.34 6.21
C ALA A 126 -8.22 -6.24 6.71
N ILE A 127 -8.56 -7.38 7.32
CA ILE A 127 -7.60 -8.28 7.94
C ILE A 127 -7.19 -9.37 6.95
N THR A 128 -5.90 -9.59 6.82
CA THR A 128 -5.31 -10.70 6.05
C THR A 128 -4.37 -11.48 6.96
N VAL A 129 -4.61 -12.78 7.12
CA VAL A 129 -3.75 -13.67 7.90
C VAL A 129 -2.99 -14.59 6.96
N HIS A 130 -1.69 -14.69 7.17
CA HIS A 130 -0.81 -15.64 6.52
C HIS A 130 -0.15 -16.53 7.55
N LEU A 131 -0.35 -17.84 7.42
CA LEU A 131 0.28 -18.81 8.31
C LEU A 131 1.73 -19.06 7.85
N VAL A 132 2.65 -18.97 8.80
CA VAL A 132 4.07 -19.26 8.58
C VAL A 132 4.55 -20.31 9.58
N ASN A 133 5.65 -21.00 9.30
CA ASN A 133 6.21 -21.94 10.26
C ASN A 133 6.83 -21.21 11.45
N GLY A 134 6.74 -21.83 12.64
CA GLY A 134 7.40 -21.36 13.86
C GLY A 134 6.55 -20.56 14.81
N GLU A 135 7.19 -19.79 15.70
CA GLU A 135 6.58 -19.09 16.84
C GLU A 135 6.52 -17.55 16.64
N GLY A 136 6.73 -17.05 15.44
CA GLY A 136 6.67 -15.62 15.12
C GLY A 136 5.23 -15.11 14.98
N CYS A 137 5.02 -13.86 15.36
CA CYS A 137 3.80 -13.11 15.03
C CYS A 137 4.20 -11.71 14.59
N THR A 138 4.08 -11.44 13.28
CA THR A 138 4.38 -10.12 12.70
C THR A 138 3.09 -9.46 12.27
N ILE A 139 2.86 -8.24 12.72
CA ILE A 139 1.70 -7.43 12.35
C ILE A 139 2.17 -6.22 11.57
N THR A 140 1.61 -6.03 10.37
CA THR A 140 1.81 -4.82 9.57
C THR A 140 0.49 -4.11 9.37
N VAL A 141 0.41 -2.85 9.76
CA VAL A 141 -0.72 -1.97 9.45
C VAL A 141 -0.33 -1.07 8.29
N ALA A 142 -1.09 -1.14 7.21
CA ALA A 142 -0.93 -0.34 6.01
C ALA A 142 -2.23 0.41 5.70
N PRO A 143 -2.43 1.62 6.26
CA PRO A 143 -3.62 2.40 6.00
C PRO A 143 -3.71 2.79 4.52
N LYS A 144 -4.83 2.45 3.86
CA LYS A 144 -5.02 2.65 2.43
C LYS A 144 -6.03 3.74 2.12
N GLY A 145 -5.52 4.86 1.59
CA GLY A 145 -6.36 5.97 1.13
C GLY A 145 -7.13 5.63 -0.14
N PHE A 146 -8.39 6.06 -0.22
CA PHE A 146 -9.30 5.64 -1.30
C PHE A 146 -9.21 6.50 -2.56
N GLY A 147 -8.63 7.69 -2.53
CA GLY A 147 -8.32 8.44 -3.74
C GLY A 147 -7.45 7.64 -4.73
N SER A 148 -6.44 6.96 -4.21
CA SER A 148 -5.59 6.07 -5.01
C SER A 148 -6.16 4.66 -5.16
N GLU A 149 -6.84 4.11 -4.12
CA GLU A 149 -7.46 2.77 -4.22
C GLU A 149 -8.46 2.70 -5.36
N ASN A 150 -9.27 3.73 -5.57
CA ASN A 150 -10.26 3.82 -6.64
C ASN A 150 -9.65 3.78 -8.05
N MET A 151 -8.36 4.04 -8.18
CA MET A 151 -7.64 4.00 -9.46
C MET A 151 -7.04 2.61 -9.75
N SER A 152 -7.17 1.67 -8.81
CA SER A 152 -6.68 0.30 -8.96
C SER A 152 -7.51 -0.47 -9.97
N ARG A 153 -6.88 -1.39 -10.70
CA ARG A 153 -7.53 -2.17 -11.75
C ARG A 153 -7.13 -3.63 -11.68
N ILE A 154 -8.05 -4.49 -12.12
CA ILE A 154 -7.83 -5.93 -12.28
C ILE A 154 -8.32 -6.35 -13.67
N ALA A 155 -7.60 -7.26 -14.31
CA ALA A 155 -7.99 -7.88 -15.57
C ALA A 155 -7.62 -9.34 -15.60
N MET A 156 -8.43 -10.12 -16.32
CA MET A 156 -8.13 -11.50 -16.70
C MET A 156 -7.63 -11.47 -18.15
N LEU A 157 -6.32 -11.27 -18.30
CA LEU A 157 -5.69 -11.27 -19.63
C LEU A 157 -5.63 -12.70 -20.18
N LYS A 158 -5.40 -12.80 -21.49
CA LYS A 158 -5.17 -14.08 -22.16
C LYS A 158 -3.68 -14.43 -22.13
N PRO A 159 -3.29 -15.70 -22.04
CA PRO A 159 -1.88 -16.09 -22.15
C PRO A 159 -1.20 -15.57 -23.42
N ALA A 160 -1.95 -15.42 -24.53
CA ALA A 160 -1.46 -14.88 -25.79
C ALA A 160 -1.09 -13.39 -25.72
N ASP A 161 -1.61 -12.63 -24.75
CA ASP A 161 -1.25 -11.22 -24.56
C ASP A 161 0.19 -11.09 -24.03
N GLY A 162 0.68 -12.13 -23.36
CA GLY A 162 2.07 -12.24 -22.91
C GLY A 162 2.57 -11.10 -22.07
N VAL A 163 3.89 -10.90 -22.09
CA VAL A 163 4.56 -9.84 -21.28
C VAL A 163 4.16 -8.45 -21.78
N GLU A 164 3.99 -8.27 -23.07
CA GLU A 164 3.63 -6.95 -23.61
C GLU A 164 2.21 -6.54 -23.20
N GLY A 165 1.24 -7.46 -23.22
CA GLY A 165 -0.10 -7.19 -22.71
C GLY A 165 -0.11 -6.89 -21.21
N PHE A 166 0.73 -7.60 -20.43
CA PHE A 166 0.93 -7.31 -19.01
C PHE A 166 1.48 -5.89 -18.81
N LYS A 167 2.57 -5.51 -19.48
CA LYS A 167 3.18 -4.17 -19.39
C LYS A 167 2.18 -3.08 -19.78
N GLN A 168 1.51 -3.27 -20.92
CA GLN A 168 0.50 -2.33 -21.40
C GLN A 168 -0.62 -2.12 -20.38
N PHE A 169 -1.12 -3.18 -19.74
CA PHE A 169 -2.17 -3.06 -18.71
C PHE A 169 -1.69 -2.25 -17.50
N VAL A 170 -0.45 -2.45 -17.03
CA VAL A 170 0.14 -1.70 -15.91
C VAL A 170 0.27 -0.22 -16.27
N VAL A 171 0.89 0.09 -17.42
CA VAL A 171 1.09 1.48 -17.88
C VAL A 171 -0.25 2.19 -18.12
N ASP A 172 -1.22 1.51 -18.76
CA ASP A 172 -2.55 2.07 -19.02
C ASP A 172 -3.34 2.32 -17.74
N THR A 173 -3.12 1.53 -16.70
CA THR A 173 -3.73 1.79 -15.39
C THR A 173 -3.28 3.15 -14.84
N VAL A 174 -1.99 3.45 -14.91
CA VAL A 174 -1.45 4.75 -14.44
C VAL A 174 -1.88 5.89 -15.37
N ARG A 175 -1.84 5.68 -16.67
CA ARG A 175 -2.29 6.68 -17.66
C ARG A 175 -3.74 7.10 -17.43
N GLN A 176 -4.64 6.12 -17.19
CA GLN A 176 -6.06 6.38 -16.93
C GLN A 176 -6.29 7.00 -15.55
N ALA A 177 -5.48 6.67 -14.57
CA ALA A 177 -5.53 7.26 -13.23
C ALA A 177 -5.19 8.76 -13.27
N GLY A 178 -4.22 9.15 -14.10
CA GLY A 178 -3.80 10.55 -14.24
C GLY A 178 -3.38 11.17 -12.91
N SER A 179 -3.92 12.34 -12.61
CA SER A 179 -3.66 13.06 -11.34
C SER A 179 -4.49 12.59 -10.15
N ASN A 180 -5.54 11.78 -10.37
CA ASN A 180 -6.49 11.40 -9.32
C ASN A 180 -5.86 10.71 -8.10
N PRO A 181 -4.82 9.82 -8.25
CA PRO A 181 -4.21 9.14 -7.12
C PRO A 181 -3.18 9.99 -6.36
N CYS A 182 -3.07 11.28 -6.61
CA CYS A 182 -2.07 12.18 -6.03
C CYS A 182 -0.62 11.68 -6.29
N PRO A 183 -0.16 11.64 -7.56
CA PRO A 183 1.20 11.24 -7.89
C PRO A 183 2.27 12.17 -7.23
N PRO A 184 3.51 11.71 -7.06
CA PRO A 184 4.02 10.46 -7.60
C PRO A 184 3.42 9.23 -6.91
N VAL A 185 3.03 8.23 -7.72
CA VAL A 185 2.40 7.00 -7.21
C VAL A 185 3.43 5.96 -6.79
N ILE A 186 2.98 4.98 -6.01
CA ILE A 186 3.66 3.71 -5.76
C ILE A 186 2.70 2.60 -6.17
N LEU A 187 3.18 1.59 -6.88
CA LEU A 187 2.34 0.54 -7.41
C LEU A 187 2.67 -0.81 -6.81
N GLY A 188 1.64 -1.51 -6.39
CA GLY A 188 1.72 -2.95 -6.18
C GLY A 188 1.09 -3.67 -7.37
N VAL A 189 1.83 -4.57 -7.97
CA VAL A 189 1.38 -5.35 -9.14
C VAL A 189 1.32 -6.81 -8.77
N GLY A 190 0.17 -7.43 -8.98
CA GLY A 190 -0.01 -8.88 -8.88
C GLY A 190 -0.10 -9.50 -10.26
N VAL A 191 0.50 -10.67 -10.44
CA VAL A 191 0.38 -11.46 -11.66
C VAL A 191 0.25 -12.95 -11.36
N GLY A 192 -0.71 -13.61 -12.00
CA GLY A 192 -0.98 -15.03 -11.78
C GLY A 192 -1.95 -15.30 -10.63
N GLY A 193 -1.99 -16.56 -10.16
CA GLY A 193 -2.96 -17.04 -9.21
C GLY A 193 -4.38 -17.15 -9.79
N SER A 194 -5.37 -16.81 -8.99
CA SER A 194 -6.80 -16.72 -9.35
C SER A 194 -7.29 -15.28 -9.21
N PHE A 195 -8.56 -15.02 -9.54
CA PHE A 195 -9.17 -13.69 -9.50
C PHE A 195 -9.01 -12.98 -8.14
N ASP A 196 -9.23 -13.68 -7.05
CA ASP A 196 -9.07 -13.17 -5.69
C ASP A 196 -7.58 -13.03 -5.30
N LYS A 197 -6.76 -14.01 -5.70
CA LYS A 197 -5.33 -14.03 -5.36
C LYS A 197 -4.55 -12.94 -6.05
N VAL A 198 -4.83 -12.63 -7.30
CA VAL A 198 -4.12 -11.58 -8.02
C VAL A 198 -4.35 -10.21 -7.41
N ALA A 199 -5.57 -9.91 -6.92
CA ALA A 199 -5.87 -8.69 -6.19
C ALA A 199 -5.11 -8.62 -4.85
N TYR A 200 -5.07 -9.75 -4.12
CA TYR A 200 -4.27 -9.87 -2.89
C TYR A 200 -2.77 -9.66 -3.17
N LEU A 201 -2.22 -10.27 -4.22
CA LEU A 201 -0.81 -10.11 -4.59
C LEU A 201 -0.46 -8.65 -4.86
N ALA A 202 -1.30 -7.93 -5.60
CA ALA A 202 -1.11 -6.52 -5.85
C ALA A 202 -1.12 -5.68 -4.55
N LYS A 203 -2.01 -6.01 -3.62
CA LYS A 203 -2.07 -5.35 -2.30
C LYS A 203 -0.83 -5.66 -1.46
N LYS A 204 -0.41 -6.93 -1.42
CA LYS A 204 0.79 -7.40 -0.72
C LYS A 204 2.05 -6.73 -1.25
N ALA A 205 2.16 -6.56 -2.57
CA ALA A 205 3.31 -5.94 -3.23
C ALA A 205 3.61 -4.52 -2.69
N LEU A 206 2.59 -3.77 -2.26
CA LEU A 206 2.77 -2.45 -1.62
C LEU A 206 3.48 -2.50 -0.26
N LEU A 207 3.60 -3.67 0.36
CA LEU A 207 4.29 -3.84 1.65
C LEU A 207 5.80 -3.99 1.47
N ARG A 208 6.26 -4.41 0.28
CA ARG A 208 7.69 -4.56 0.01
C ARG A 208 8.37 -3.18 0.00
N PRO A 209 9.50 -3.01 0.72
CA PRO A 209 10.27 -1.76 0.67
C PRO A 209 10.73 -1.45 -0.76
N LEU A 210 10.72 -0.17 -1.13
CA LEU A 210 11.07 0.28 -2.49
C LEU A 210 12.54 0.04 -2.85
N ASP A 211 13.41 -0.08 -1.87
CA ASP A 211 14.83 -0.37 -2.00
C ASP A 211 15.14 -1.88 -2.04
N VAL A 212 14.12 -2.73 -1.92
CA VAL A 212 14.24 -4.19 -2.00
C VAL A 212 13.71 -4.67 -3.35
N PRO A 213 14.60 -5.05 -4.29
CA PRO A 213 14.17 -5.56 -5.60
C PRO A 213 13.46 -6.92 -5.47
N ASN A 214 12.75 -7.31 -6.53
CA ASN A 214 12.20 -8.66 -6.60
C ASN A 214 13.34 -9.70 -6.50
N PRO A 215 13.17 -10.78 -5.72
CA PRO A 215 14.20 -11.83 -5.60
C PRO A 215 14.41 -12.59 -6.92
N ASP A 216 13.44 -12.59 -7.83
CA ASP A 216 13.60 -13.13 -9.18
C ASP A 216 14.14 -12.02 -10.10
N PRO A 217 15.35 -12.19 -10.68
CA PRO A 217 15.96 -11.19 -11.57
C PRO A 217 15.10 -10.80 -12.78
N TYR A 218 14.30 -11.72 -13.30
CA TYR A 218 13.38 -11.45 -14.39
C TYR A 218 12.32 -10.39 -14.00
N TYR A 219 11.70 -10.57 -12.85
CA TYR A 219 10.72 -9.59 -12.35
C TYR A 219 11.38 -8.30 -11.85
N ALA A 220 12.59 -8.37 -11.30
CA ALA A 220 13.34 -7.17 -10.92
C ALA A 220 13.65 -6.28 -12.13
N ASP A 221 14.05 -6.88 -13.28
CA ASP A 221 14.24 -6.12 -14.52
C ASP A 221 12.91 -5.55 -15.06
N LEU A 222 11.84 -6.33 -14.99
CA LEU A 222 10.51 -5.88 -15.40
C LEU A 222 9.98 -4.72 -14.55
N GLU A 223 10.25 -4.72 -13.23
CA GLU A 223 9.97 -3.59 -12.34
C GLU A 223 10.71 -2.32 -12.80
N ARG A 224 11.98 -2.43 -13.12
CA ARG A 224 12.79 -1.32 -13.62
C ARG A 224 12.26 -0.76 -14.94
N VAL A 225 11.98 -1.63 -15.91
CA VAL A 225 11.45 -1.26 -17.23
C VAL A 225 10.10 -0.56 -17.10
N LEU A 226 9.18 -1.11 -16.29
CA LEU A 226 7.88 -0.51 -16.06
C LEU A 226 7.97 0.86 -15.37
N LEU A 227 8.89 1.02 -14.42
CA LEU A 227 9.10 2.31 -13.75
C LEU A 227 9.56 3.39 -14.75
N GLU A 228 10.45 3.04 -15.67
CA GLU A 228 10.90 3.94 -16.74
C GLU A 228 9.76 4.31 -17.70
N GLU A 229 8.96 3.32 -18.15
CA GLU A 229 7.81 3.55 -19.04
C GLU A 229 6.72 4.43 -18.37
N ILE A 230 6.42 4.20 -17.09
CA ILE A 230 5.45 4.97 -16.34
C ILE A 230 5.93 6.41 -16.13
N ASN A 231 7.20 6.61 -15.80
CA ASN A 231 7.77 7.95 -15.66
C ASN A 231 7.83 8.69 -17.00
N GLY A 232 7.95 7.95 -18.10
CA GLY A 232 7.82 8.48 -19.47
C GLY A 232 6.44 9.05 -19.81
N LEU A 233 5.38 8.75 -19.02
CA LEU A 233 4.05 9.34 -19.21
C LEU A 233 4.01 10.85 -18.93
N GLY A 234 4.95 11.37 -18.15
CA GLY A 234 5.06 12.81 -17.87
C GLY A 234 3.91 13.42 -17.09
N ILE A 235 3.13 12.59 -16.35
CA ILE A 235 2.02 13.09 -15.49
C ILE A 235 2.60 13.96 -14.38
N GLY A 236 3.69 13.53 -13.77
CA GLY A 236 4.44 14.28 -12.77
C GLY A 236 3.75 14.45 -11.42
N PRO A 237 4.44 15.07 -10.44
CA PRO A 237 3.91 15.28 -9.10
C PRO A 237 2.60 16.06 -9.13
N GLN A 238 1.58 15.53 -8.49
CA GLN A 238 0.21 16.05 -8.40
C GLN A 238 -0.45 16.31 -9.77
N GLY A 239 0.10 15.75 -10.86
CA GLY A 239 -0.41 15.94 -12.21
C GLY A 239 0.03 17.25 -12.90
N PHE A 240 1.02 17.94 -12.36
CA PHE A 240 1.54 19.20 -12.91
C PHE A 240 2.65 19.04 -13.96
N GLY A 241 2.81 17.84 -14.49
CA GLY A 241 3.90 17.51 -15.40
C GLY A 241 5.23 17.25 -14.65
N GLY A 242 6.26 16.89 -15.39
CA GLY A 242 7.57 16.57 -14.85
C GLY A 242 7.94 15.10 -15.01
N ARG A 243 9.11 14.74 -14.54
CA ARG A 243 9.69 13.42 -14.72
C ARG A 243 9.10 12.37 -13.78
N THR A 244 8.74 12.76 -12.56
CA THR A 244 8.40 11.80 -11.51
C THR A 244 6.91 11.55 -11.43
N THR A 245 6.42 10.57 -12.16
CA THR A 245 5.03 10.06 -12.08
C THR A 245 4.88 8.97 -11.02
N CYS A 246 5.91 8.10 -10.90
CA CYS A 246 5.96 6.97 -9.99
C CYS A 246 7.29 6.95 -9.24
N LEU A 247 7.25 6.70 -7.92
CA LEU A 247 8.43 6.54 -7.07
C LEU A 247 9.01 5.14 -7.13
N GLY A 248 8.17 4.14 -7.34
CA GLY A 248 8.56 2.75 -7.41
C GLY A 248 7.37 1.81 -7.59
N LEU A 249 7.67 0.60 -7.98
CA LEU A 249 6.67 -0.45 -8.09
C LEU A 249 7.26 -1.79 -7.67
N ALA A 250 6.40 -2.67 -7.18
CA ALA A 250 6.75 -4.03 -6.81
C ALA A 250 5.80 -5.01 -7.50
N ILE A 251 6.34 -6.13 -8.00
CA ILE A 251 5.58 -7.22 -8.61
C ILE A 251 5.61 -8.42 -7.67
N GLU A 252 4.43 -8.98 -7.37
CA GLU A 252 4.27 -10.26 -6.71
C GLU A 252 3.64 -11.23 -7.70
N GLN A 253 4.24 -12.40 -7.85
CA GLN A 253 3.80 -13.41 -8.80
C GLN A 253 3.38 -14.71 -8.10
N MET A 254 2.50 -15.44 -8.76
CA MET A 254 2.05 -16.76 -8.32
C MET A 254 1.78 -17.65 -9.55
N PRO A 255 2.08 -18.96 -9.50
CA PRO A 255 1.64 -19.89 -10.54
C PRO A 255 0.14 -19.75 -10.85
N THR A 256 -0.23 -19.87 -12.12
CA THR A 256 -1.62 -19.72 -12.57
C THR A 256 -2.04 -20.87 -13.47
N HIS A 257 -3.33 -20.96 -13.76
CA HIS A 257 -3.88 -21.93 -14.71
C HIS A 257 -3.39 -21.61 -16.13
N VAL A 258 -3.09 -22.65 -16.93
CA VAL A 258 -2.53 -22.51 -18.28
C VAL A 258 -3.37 -21.65 -19.24
N ALA A 259 -4.67 -21.53 -19.00
CA ALA A 259 -5.60 -20.77 -19.83
C ALA A 259 -5.80 -19.31 -19.36
N GLY A 260 -5.11 -18.86 -18.31
CA GLY A 260 -5.30 -17.53 -17.75
C GLY A 260 -4.03 -16.75 -17.55
N LEU A 261 -4.14 -15.42 -17.55
CA LEU A 261 -3.10 -14.48 -17.15
C LEU A 261 -3.76 -13.36 -16.33
N PRO A 262 -4.13 -13.64 -15.06
CA PRO A 262 -4.67 -12.61 -14.17
C PRO A 262 -3.63 -11.54 -13.88
N VAL A 263 -4.02 -10.28 -13.93
CA VAL A 263 -3.18 -9.13 -13.56
C VAL A 263 -3.98 -8.15 -12.72
N ALA A 264 -3.38 -7.65 -11.67
CA ALA A 264 -3.95 -6.57 -10.85
C ALA A 264 -2.90 -5.49 -10.59
N VAL A 265 -3.34 -4.24 -10.59
CA VAL A 265 -2.52 -3.09 -10.22
C VAL A 265 -3.21 -2.37 -9.08
N ASN A 266 -2.61 -2.38 -7.89
CA ASN A 266 -3.07 -1.59 -6.77
C ASN A 266 -2.29 -0.29 -6.72
N VAL A 267 -2.98 0.81 -6.96
CA VAL A 267 -2.38 2.15 -7.00
C VAL A 267 -2.35 2.74 -5.60
N SER A 268 -1.21 3.28 -5.19
CA SER A 268 -1.06 4.05 -3.96
C SER A 268 -0.44 5.43 -4.26
N CYS A 269 -0.75 6.43 -3.43
CA CYS A 269 -0.22 7.79 -3.60
C CYS A 269 1.19 7.92 -3.00
N HIS A 270 1.80 9.10 -3.10
CA HIS A 270 3.09 9.42 -2.49
C HIS A 270 3.12 9.22 -0.96
N VAL A 271 1.97 9.19 -0.30
CA VAL A 271 1.85 8.84 1.13
C VAL A 271 1.55 7.34 1.28
N THR A 272 2.30 6.49 0.59
CA THR A 272 2.27 5.04 0.82
C THR A 272 2.94 4.76 2.16
N ARG A 273 2.18 4.24 3.09
CA ARG A 273 2.56 4.16 4.50
C ARG A 273 2.30 2.77 5.06
N ARG A 274 3.19 2.34 5.93
CA ARG A 274 3.08 1.10 6.69
C ARG A 274 3.90 1.19 7.96
N ALA A 275 3.47 0.47 8.98
CA ALA A 275 4.25 0.25 10.20
C ALA A 275 4.12 -1.21 10.61
N THR A 276 5.17 -1.77 11.19
CA THR A 276 5.27 -3.22 11.49
C THR A 276 5.78 -3.42 12.90
N ALA A 277 5.17 -4.36 13.61
CA ALA A 277 5.63 -4.84 14.91
C ALA A 277 5.75 -6.37 14.92
N GLN A 278 6.67 -6.86 15.73
CA GLN A 278 6.80 -8.29 16.08
C GLN A 278 6.34 -8.47 17.51
N LEU A 279 5.45 -9.44 17.73
CA LEU A 279 4.94 -9.83 19.05
C LEU A 279 5.59 -11.11 19.51
#